data_7aff049875d1c83d6ba5050bec70be90
#
_entry.id   7aff049875d1c83d6ba5050bec70be90
#
_cell.length_a   1.000
_cell.length_b   1.000
_cell.length_c   1.000
_cell.angle_alpha   90.00
_cell.angle_beta   90.00
_cell.angle_gamma   90.00
#
_symmetry.space_group_name_H-M   'P 1'
#
loop_
_entity.id
_entity.type
_entity.pdbx_description
1 polymer ?
#
loop_
_entity_poly.entity_id
_entity_poly.type
_entity_poly.pdbx_seq_one_letter_code
_entity_poly.pdbx_strand_id
1 'polypeptide(L)'
;MRRLLVVLTCLLTCLMTGAQNEVEHIHVVIINGGMNRLMNHERYWNDCSFLYQTLRKDYHIPKRNFTLLISDGGEPEKDMLKENGNGFASSPNDLDGDGERDVWLSATFENLKSQLTELSVRLAPQDHLFLFLMDHGDTHDHLNTSYAYLWGAEKLDDTTLASLLDRFRVGTMTIVMGQCYSGGFIDNLERSGRIVVSACAGDELSWSCLDKPYDEFVYHWICAIAGHDEMGNRVNADVNTDGFVSMAEAFDYARLHDRRNETPQYSSVPMALGEQWCFSGMVDDGIEEIKTETQNSRYYSLSGIHLPSTSCGMLVKKGKKIIKKP
;
A
#
# COMPACT_ATOMS: atom_id res chain seq x y z
N MET A 1 -38.71 19.46 12.89
CA MET A 1 -37.87 18.34 13.33
C MET A 1 -37.89 17.12 12.38
N ARG A 2 -39.07 16.59 11.94
CA ARG A 2 -39.10 15.41 11.01
C ARG A 2 -38.40 15.61 9.66
N ARG A 3 -38.45 16.83 9.06
CA ARG A 3 -37.79 17.09 7.74
C ARG A 3 -36.25 17.20 7.85
N LEU A 4 -35.73 17.65 9.01
CA LEU A 4 -34.28 17.72 9.23
C LEU A 4 -33.68 16.32 9.45
N LEU A 5 -34.43 15.41 10.09
CA LEU A 5 -33.99 14.04 10.34
C LEU A 5 -33.91 13.23 9.03
N VAL A 6 -34.84 13.44 8.08
CA VAL A 6 -34.84 12.76 6.79
C VAL A 6 -33.68 13.21 5.89
N VAL A 7 -33.32 14.51 5.93
CA VAL A 7 -32.18 15.03 5.15
C VAL A 7 -30.87 14.53 5.72
N LEU A 8 -30.75 14.45 7.06
CA LEU A 8 -29.54 13.92 7.71
C LEU A 8 -29.33 12.42 7.46
N THR A 9 -30.42 11.63 7.48
CA THR A 9 -30.36 10.20 7.15
C THR A 9 -30.07 9.96 5.65
N CYS A 10 -30.60 10.75 4.74
CA CYS A 10 -30.26 10.64 3.30
C CYS A 10 -28.81 11.07 3.01
N LEU A 11 -28.26 12.08 3.69
CA LEU A 11 -26.85 12.45 3.55
C LEU A 11 -25.93 11.37 4.11
N LEU A 12 -26.24 10.78 5.27
CA LEU A 12 -25.45 9.69 5.86
C LEU A 12 -25.48 8.42 4.97
N THR A 13 -26.64 8.09 4.40
CA THR A 13 -26.73 6.93 3.49
C THR A 13 -26.02 7.18 2.16
N CYS A 14 -25.98 8.40 1.62
CA CYS A 14 -25.22 8.73 0.41
C CYS A 14 -23.70 8.67 0.64
N LEU A 15 -23.22 9.11 1.82
CA LEU A 15 -21.81 9.01 2.18
C LEU A 15 -21.37 7.55 2.40
N MET A 16 -22.22 6.74 3.03
CA MET A 16 -21.94 5.32 3.25
C MET A 16 -21.94 4.50 1.94
N THR A 17 -22.82 4.84 0.98
CA THR A 17 -22.85 4.14 -0.32
C THR A 17 -21.70 4.54 -1.23
N GLY A 18 -21.16 5.75 -1.12
CA GLY A 18 -19.96 6.18 -1.83
C GLY A 18 -18.71 5.40 -1.35
N ALA A 19 -18.45 5.38 -0.06
CA ALA A 19 -17.30 4.67 0.52
C ALA A 19 -17.35 3.14 0.29
N GLN A 20 -18.54 2.52 0.36
CA GLN A 20 -18.70 1.10 0.04
C GLN A 20 -18.41 0.77 -1.44
N ASN A 21 -18.67 1.67 -2.36
CA ASN A 21 -18.34 1.45 -3.77
C ASN A 21 -16.83 1.56 -4.05
N GLU A 22 -16.11 2.41 -3.33
CA GLU A 22 -14.66 2.60 -3.52
C GLU A 22 -13.86 1.35 -3.13
N VAL A 23 -14.14 0.74 -1.97
CA VAL A 23 -13.39 -0.45 -1.51
C VAL A 23 -13.64 -1.70 -2.36
N GLU A 24 -14.74 -1.77 -3.11
CA GLU A 24 -15.02 -2.84 -4.08
C GLU A 24 -14.01 -2.85 -5.24
N HIS A 25 -13.42 -1.69 -5.53
CA HIS A 25 -12.44 -1.49 -6.59
C HIS A 25 -10.98 -1.63 -6.13
N ILE A 26 -10.73 -1.91 -4.84
CA ILE A 26 -9.39 -2.16 -4.32
C ILE A 26 -9.12 -3.67 -4.35
N HIS A 27 -8.09 -4.08 -5.09
CA HIS A 27 -7.63 -5.46 -5.17
C HIS A 27 -6.26 -5.58 -4.52
N VAL A 28 -6.12 -6.55 -3.63
CA VAL A 28 -4.96 -6.71 -2.75
C VAL A 28 -4.23 -8.00 -3.09
N VAL A 29 -2.92 -7.90 -3.28
CA VAL A 29 -2.00 -9.04 -3.41
C VAL A 29 -1.01 -8.98 -2.27
N ILE A 30 -1.00 -9.99 -1.39
CA ILE A 30 -0.04 -10.13 -0.30
C ILE A 30 0.86 -11.33 -0.60
N ILE A 31 2.17 -11.09 -0.56
CA ILE A 31 3.20 -12.08 -0.88
C ILE A 31 4.15 -12.18 0.31
N ASN A 32 4.25 -13.38 0.90
CA ASN A 32 5.33 -13.77 1.79
C ASN A 32 5.94 -15.08 1.27
N GLY A 33 7.08 -15.00 0.62
CA GLY A 33 7.77 -16.17 0.08
C GLY A 33 8.40 -17.03 1.17
N GLY A 34 9.04 -16.40 2.15
CA GLY A 34 9.73 -17.07 3.24
C GLY A 34 10.96 -17.88 2.82
N MET A 35 11.33 -17.87 1.54
CA MET A 35 12.45 -18.61 0.95
C MET A 35 12.37 -20.13 1.19
N ASN A 36 12.38 -20.57 2.43
CA ASN A 36 12.23 -21.96 2.90
C ASN A 36 11.95 -21.98 4.40
N ARG A 37 11.61 -23.13 4.97
CA ARG A 37 11.26 -23.25 6.39
C ARG A 37 12.30 -22.73 7.40
N LEU A 38 13.59 -22.67 7.02
CA LEU A 38 14.67 -22.20 7.90
C LEU A 38 14.77 -20.66 7.91
N MET A 39 14.25 -20.04 6.89
CA MET A 39 14.34 -18.61 6.64
C MET A 39 12.96 -17.91 6.72
N ASN A 40 11.87 -18.66 6.67
CA ASN A 40 10.53 -18.11 6.78
C ASN A 40 10.22 -17.74 8.25
N HIS A 41 10.52 -16.52 8.62
CA HIS A 41 10.35 -16.01 9.97
C HIS A 41 8.88 -15.74 10.31
N GLU A 42 8.48 -16.06 11.56
CA GLU A 42 7.13 -15.80 12.09
C GLU A 42 6.72 -14.32 11.95
N ARG A 43 7.66 -13.38 12.03
CA ARG A 43 7.38 -11.95 11.85
C ARG A 43 6.84 -11.59 10.46
N TYR A 44 7.27 -12.28 9.40
CA TYR A 44 6.74 -12.05 8.04
C TYR A 44 5.26 -12.43 7.96
N TRP A 45 4.90 -13.53 8.61
CA TRP A 45 3.49 -13.91 8.71
C TRP A 45 2.71 -12.88 9.55
N ASN A 46 3.29 -12.38 10.65
CA ASN A 46 2.66 -11.38 11.51
C ASN A 46 2.40 -10.06 10.74
N ASP A 47 3.36 -9.59 9.93
CA ASP A 47 3.20 -8.41 9.07
C ASP A 47 2.05 -8.61 8.07
N CYS A 48 2.02 -9.76 7.38
CA CYS A 48 0.95 -10.10 6.44
C CYS A 48 -0.41 -10.21 7.13
N SER A 49 -0.48 -10.83 8.30
CA SER A 49 -1.70 -10.98 9.09
C SER A 49 -2.22 -9.64 9.59
N PHE A 50 -1.36 -8.79 10.13
CA PHE A 50 -1.75 -7.45 10.61
C PHE A 50 -2.28 -6.59 9.46
N LEU A 51 -1.60 -6.58 8.33
CA LEU A 51 -2.07 -5.89 7.13
C LEU A 51 -3.42 -6.44 6.64
N TYR A 52 -3.55 -7.76 6.54
CA TYR A 52 -4.80 -8.39 6.11
C TYR A 52 -5.95 -8.01 7.03
N GLN A 53 -5.76 -8.10 8.36
CA GLN A 53 -6.77 -7.72 9.34
C GLN A 53 -7.16 -6.25 9.22
N THR A 54 -6.20 -5.34 9.09
CA THR A 54 -6.45 -3.91 8.87
C THR A 54 -7.33 -3.68 7.64
N LEU A 55 -6.94 -4.25 6.50
CA LEU A 55 -7.68 -4.06 5.25
C LEU A 55 -9.07 -4.71 5.27
N ARG A 56 -9.21 -5.86 5.98
CA ARG A 56 -10.50 -6.56 6.12
C ARG A 56 -11.43 -5.92 7.14
N LYS A 57 -10.91 -5.58 8.34
CA LYS A 57 -11.74 -5.18 9.49
C LYS A 57 -11.96 -3.66 9.54
N ASP A 58 -10.92 -2.87 9.25
CA ASP A 58 -10.99 -1.42 9.37
C ASP A 58 -11.48 -0.78 8.05
N TYR A 59 -10.97 -1.26 6.91
CA TYR A 59 -11.36 -0.74 5.60
C TYR A 59 -12.49 -1.52 4.93
N HIS A 60 -12.87 -2.70 5.44
CA HIS A 60 -13.95 -3.53 4.91
C HIS A 60 -13.75 -3.99 3.46
N ILE A 61 -12.51 -4.11 3.00
CA ILE A 61 -12.24 -4.65 1.65
C ILE A 61 -12.76 -6.09 1.58
N PRO A 62 -13.56 -6.46 0.57
CA PRO A 62 -14.15 -7.78 0.47
C PRO A 62 -13.11 -8.91 0.36
N LYS A 63 -13.34 -10.06 1.02
CA LYS A 63 -12.43 -11.23 0.98
C LYS A 63 -12.10 -11.68 -0.46
N ARG A 64 -13.04 -11.58 -1.38
CA ARG A 64 -12.84 -11.92 -2.81
C ARG A 64 -11.84 -11.04 -3.55
N ASN A 65 -11.49 -9.88 -2.99
CA ASN A 65 -10.53 -8.95 -3.58
C ASN A 65 -9.09 -9.23 -3.15
N PHE A 66 -8.88 -10.23 -2.28
CA PHE A 66 -7.54 -10.62 -1.84
C PHE A 66 -7.01 -11.80 -2.64
N THR A 67 -5.72 -11.71 -2.98
CA THR A 67 -4.89 -12.80 -3.48
C THR A 67 -3.72 -12.96 -2.50
N LEU A 68 -3.70 -14.06 -1.79
CA LEU A 68 -2.73 -14.34 -0.73
C LEU A 68 -1.79 -15.48 -1.18
N LEU A 69 -0.50 -15.18 -1.25
CA LEU A 69 0.58 -16.07 -1.62
C LEU A 69 1.53 -16.15 -0.41
N ILE A 70 1.34 -17.15 0.43
CA ILE A 70 2.04 -17.25 1.73
C ILE A 70 2.78 -18.59 1.80
N SER A 71 4.10 -18.52 1.92
CA SER A 71 4.99 -19.68 2.17
C SER A 71 4.69 -20.87 1.26
N ASP A 72 4.47 -22.07 1.82
CA ASP A 72 4.07 -23.27 1.10
C ASP A 72 2.56 -23.35 0.75
N GLY A 73 1.81 -22.30 1.09
CA GLY A 73 0.36 -22.24 0.90
C GLY A 73 -0.40 -22.91 2.03
N GLY A 74 -1.20 -23.89 1.71
CA GLY A 74 -2.03 -24.55 2.71
C GLY A 74 -1.54 -25.94 3.12
N GLU A 75 -0.29 -26.25 2.87
CA GLU A 75 0.28 -27.53 3.25
C GLU A 75 0.41 -27.64 4.79
N PRO A 76 0.26 -28.83 5.38
CA PRO A 76 0.28 -29.00 6.84
C PRO A 76 1.70 -29.07 7.43
N GLU A 77 2.71 -28.91 6.62
CA GLU A 77 4.11 -29.02 7.04
C GLU A 77 4.54 -27.84 7.89
N LYS A 78 5.62 -28.02 8.66
CA LYS A 78 6.20 -26.95 9.46
C LYS A 78 7.10 -26.10 8.58
N ASP A 79 6.57 -25.05 8.09
CA ASP A 79 7.17 -24.14 7.10
C ASP A 79 7.66 -22.80 7.69
N MET A 80 7.36 -22.52 8.99
CA MET A 80 7.66 -21.23 9.63
C MET A 80 8.59 -21.39 10.83
N LEU A 81 9.64 -20.58 10.89
CA LEU A 81 10.58 -20.47 12.02
C LEU A 81 10.01 -19.50 13.07
N LYS A 82 9.84 -19.99 14.30
CA LYS A 82 9.31 -19.20 15.41
C LYS A 82 10.34 -18.19 15.93
N GLU A 83 9.94 -16.95 16.14
CA GLU A 83 10.81 -15.86 16.63
C GLU A 83 11.40 -16.13 18.03
N ASN A 84 10.73 -16.90 18.86
CA ASN A 84 11.22 -17.28 20.18
C ASN A 84 12.31 -18.36 20.15
N GLY A 85 12.78 -18.80 18.97
CA GLY A 85 13.75 -19.88 18.79
C GLY A 85 13.26 -21.28 19.17
N ASN A 86 11.96 -21.45 19.47
CA ASN A 86 11.35 -22.72 19.89
C ASN A 86 10.96 -23.61 18.70
N GLY A 87 11.75 -23.60 17.62
CA GLY A 87 11.60 -24.51 16.49
C GLY A 87 10.65 -23.98 15.41
N PHE A 88 9.91 -24.89 14.80
CA PHE A 88 9.10 -24.62 13.61
C PHE A 88 7.62 -24.87 13.88
N ALA A 89 6.77 -24.07 13.23
CA ALA A 89 5.33 -24.28 13.17
C ALA A 89 4.86 -24.32 11.70
N SER A 90 3.65 -24.77 11.46
CA SER A 90 2.95 -24.53 10.22
C SER A 90 2.43 -23.09 10.24
N SER A 91 2.61 -22.34 9.15
CA SER A 91 2.03 -21.00 8.98
C SER A 91 0.51 -21.10 9.07
N PRO A 92 -0.15 -20.31 9.94
CA PRO A 92 -1.60 -20.34 10.02
C PRO A 92 -2.25 -19.93 8.69
N ASN A 93 -3.28 -20.68 8.27
CA ASN A 93 -4.03 -20.41 7.05
C ASN A 93 -5.18 -19.40 7.21
N ASP A 94 -5.49 -19.05 8.46
CA ASP A 94 -6.48 -18.07 8.88
C ASP A 94 -5.70 -16.85 9.37
N LEU A 95 -5.74 -15.76 8.62
CA LEU A 95 -4.95 -14.56 8.90
C LEU A 95 -5.64 -13.59 9.84
N ASP A 96 -6.97 -13.64 9.94
CA ASP A 96 -7.74 -12.70 10.76
C ASP A 96 -8.42 -13.34 11.98
N GLY A 97 -8.26 -14.63 12.15
CA GLY A 97 -8.76 -15.39 13.30
C GLY A 97 -10.27 -15.60 13.27
N ASP A 98 -10.92 -15.55 12.11
CA ASP A 98 -12.36 -15.75 11.96
C ASP A 98 -12.77 -17.24 11.91
N GLY A 99 -11.81 -18.16 11.85
CA GLY A 99 -11.99 -19.61 11.77
C GLY A 99 -12.14 -20.13 10.35
N GLU A 100 -12.11 -19.26 9.35
CA GLU A 100 -12.13 -19.63 7.94
C GLU A 100 -10.72 -19.62 7.35
N ARG A 101 -10.50 -20.43 6.33
CA ARG A 101 -9.21 -20.45 5.63
C ARG A 101 -9.12 -19.29 4.65
N ASP A 102 -8.02 -18.53 4.72
CA ASP A 102 -7.68 -17.44 3.82
C ASP A 102 -6.62 -17.84 2.79
N VAL A 103 -5.58 -18.57 3.24
CA VAL A 103 -4.42 -18.94 2.42
C VAL A 103 -4.66 -20.24 1.67
N TRP A 104 -4.55 -20.21 0.34
CA TRP A 104 -4.72 -21.35 -0.56
C TRP A 104 -3.52 -21.60 -1.45
N LEU A 105 -2.69 -20.58 -1.68
CA LEU A 105 -1.63 -20.59 -2.68
C LEU A 105 -0.26 -20.44 -2.02
N SER A 106 0.67 -21.31 -2.41
CA SER A 106 2.07 -21.14 -2.10
C SER A 106 2.65 -19.93 -2.84
N ALA A 107 3.60 -19.26 -2.21
CA ALA A 107 4.28 -18.09 -2.78
C ALA A 107 5.38 -18.48 -3.77
N THR A 108 5.09 -19.36 -4.71
CA THR A 108 5.99 -19.74 -5.80
C THR A 108 5.87 -18.76 -6.98
N PHE A 109 6.90 -18.68 -7.82
CA PHE A 109 6.88 -17.83 -9.00
C PHE A 109 5.77 -18.21 -9.99
N GLU A 110 5.49 -19.50 -10.13
CA GLU A 110 4.41 -19.98 -11.00
C GLU A 110 3.04 -19.47 -10.53
N ASN A 111 2.72 -19.61 -9.25
CA ASN A 111 1.47 -19.12 -8.68
C ASN A 111 1.38 -17.59 -8.78
N LEU A 112 2.44 -16.85 -8.41
CA LEU A 112 2.49 -15.41 -8.53
C LEU A 112 2.22 -14.95 -9.96
N LYS A 113 2.94 -15.50 -10.93
CA LYS A 113 2.78 -15.18 -12.35
C LYS A 113 1.36 -15.51 -12.84
N SER A 114 0.81 -16.65 -12.44
CA SER A 114 -0.55 -17.04 -12.80
C SER A 114 -1.58 -16.05 -12.25
N GLN A 115 -1.50 -15.72 -10.96
CA GLN A 115 -2.43 -14.81 -10.30
C GLN A 115 -2.33 -13.39 -10.85
N LEU A 116 -1.12 -12.84 -11.02
CA LEU A 116 -0.94 -11.51 -11.62
C LEU A 116 -1.42 -11.48 -13.08
N THR A 117 -1.25 -12.56 -13.83
CA THR A 117 -1.76 -12.64 -15.22
C THR A 117 -3.29 -12.64 -15.23
N GLU A 118 -3.94 -13.43 -14.38
CA GLU A 118 -5.41 -13.46 -14.24
C GLU A 118 -5.95 -12.08 -13.83
N LEU A 119 -5.37 -11.47 -12.78
CA LEU A 119 -5.75 -10.14 -12.31
C LEU A 119 -5.59 -9.08 -13.41
N SER A 120 -4.50 -9.12 -14.19
CA SER A 120 -4.24 -8.14 -15.26
C SER A 120 -5.28 -8.16 -16.38
N VAL A 121 -5.98 -9.28 -16.57
CA VAL A 121 -7.09 -9.42 -17.52
C VAL A 121 -8.42 -9.01 -16.89
N ARG A 122 -8.59 -9.25 -15.59
CA ARG A 122 -9.84 -9.03 -14.87
C ARG A 122 -10.02 -7.57 -14.44
N LEU A 123 -8.93 -6.91 -14.00
CA LEU A 123 -9.00 -5.56 -13.47
C LEU A 123 -9.11 -4.50 -14.56
N ALA A 124 -9.82 -3.43 -14.27
CA ALA A 124 -10.20 -2.36 -15.18
C ALA A 124 -9.62 -0.99 -14.73
N PRO A 125 -9.73 0.06 -15.55
CA PRO A 125 -9.16 1.38 -15.21
C PRO A 125 -9.72 2.05 -13.95
N GLN A 126 -10.89 1.66 -13.47
CA GLN A 126 -11.45 2.16 -12.20
C GLN A 126 -10.90 1.44 -10.98
N ASP A 127 -10.21 0.31 -11.17
CA ASP A 127 -9.67 -0.49 -10.08
C ASP A 127 -8.30 0.02 -9.63
N HIS A 128 -8.01 -0.20 -8.35
CA HIS A 128 -6.70 -0.01 -7.74
C HIS A 128 -6.08 -1.37 -7.41
N LEU A 129 -4.83 -1.57 -7.77
CA LEU A 129 -4.05 -2.73 -7.34
C LEU A 129 -3.10 -2.33 -6.20
N PHE A 130 -3.29 -2.95 -5.04
CA PHE A 130 -2.35 -2.87 -3.93
C PHE A 130 -1.55 -4.16 -3.84
N LEU A 131 -0.23 -4.07 -3.89
CA LEU A 131 0.70 -5.19 -3.76
C LEU A 131 1.60 -4.99 -2.55
N PHE A 132 1.63 -5.97 -1.66
CA PHE A 132 2.52 -6.03 -0.50
C PHE A 132 3.45 -7.22 -0.63
N LEU A 133 4.76 -7.00 -0.50
CA LEU A 133 5.79 -8.02 -0.57
C LEU A 133 6.64 -7.98 0.69
N MET A 134 6.59 -9.05 1.47
CA MET A 134 7.37 -9.22 2.70
C MET A 134 8.17 -10.51 2.64
N ASP A 135 9.50 -10.43 2.68
CA ASP A 135 10.41 -11.58 2.60
C ASP A 135 11.87 -11.19 2.87
N HIS A 136 12.78 -12.12 2.60
CA HIS A 136 14.18 -11.83 2.36
C HIS A 136 14.38 -11.24 0.96
N GLY A 137 15.36 -10.37 0.85
CA GLY A 137 15.85 -9.82 -0.41
C GLY A 137 17.36 -9.85 -0.49
N ASP A 138 17.89 -9.73 -1.71
CA ASP A 138 19.31 -9.68 -1.99
C ASP A 138 19.56 -8.99 -3.35
N THR A 139 20.81 -8.86 -3.76
CA THR A 139 21.22 -8.26 -5.03
C THR A 139 22.02 -9.24 -5.87
N HIS A 140 22.03 -9.03 -7.18
CA HIS A 140 22.97 -9.68 -8.07
C HIS A 140 24.23 -8.85 -8.18
N ASP A 141 25.35 -9.31 -7.63
CA ASP A 141 26.64 -8.61 -7.45
C ASP A 141 27.22 -7.84 -8.66
N HIS A 142 26.72 -8.08 -9.85
CA HIS A 142 27.26 -7.48 -11.09
C HIS A 142 26.20 -6.81 -11.97
N LEU A 143 24.90 -6.86 -11.60
CA LEU A 143 23.81 -6.44 -12.49
C LEU A 143 23.00 -5.24 -11.97
N ASN A 144 23.34 -4.72 -10.82
CA ASN A 144 22.53 -3.66 -10.16
C ASN A 144 21.04 -4.02 -10.06
N THR A 145 20.72 -5.31 -9.90
CA THR A 145 19.38 -5.87 -9.89
C THR A 145 19.10 -6.42 -8.51
N SER A 146 18.04 -5.95 -7.89
CA SER A 146 17.56 -6.49 -6.62
C SER A 146 16.54 -7.60 -6.87
N TYR A 147 16.44 -8.53 -5.94
CA TYR A 147 15.42 -9.57 -5.99
C TYR A 147 14.87 -9.89 -4.60
N ALA A 148 13.62 -10.29 -4.54
CA ALA A 148 13.00 -10.91 -3.39
C ALA A 148 13.02 -12.44 -3.54
N TYR A 149 13.09 -13.15 -2.41
CA TYR A 149 12.92 -14.59 -2.42
C TYR A 149 11.43 -14.96 -2.40
N LEU A 150 11.10 -16.02 -3.11
CA LEU A 150 9.82 -16.69 -3.05
C LEU A 150 10.01 -18.08 -2.41
N TRP A 151 8.91 -18.79 -2.17
CA TRP A 151 8.98 -20.15 -1.61
C TRP A 151 9.75 -21.11 -2.52
N GLY A 152 10.55 -21.99 -1.91
CA GLY A 152 11.46 -22.86 -2.65
C GLY A 152 12.77 -22.20 -3.05
N ALA A 153 13.11 -21.06 -2.48
CA ALA A 153 14.28 -20.22 -2.79
C ALA A 153 14.28 -19.70 -4.25
N GLU A 154 13.11 -19.62 -4.86
CA GLU A 154 12.95 -18.94 -6.14
C GLU A 154 13.21 -17.45 -5.99
N LYS A 155 13.60 -16.77 -7.07
CA LYS A 155 13.92 -15.34 -7.08
C LYS A 155 12.94 -14.58 -7.94
N LEU A 156 12.47 -13.45 -7.40
CA LEU A 156 11.66 -12.49 -8.12
C LEU A 156 12.48 -11.21 -8.32
N ASP A 157 13.07 -11.06 -9.49
CA ASP A 157 13.82 -9.85 -9.83
C ASP A 157 12.90 -8.64 -10.01
N ASP A 158 13.45 -7.46 -9.77
CA ASP A 158 12.81 -6.15 -9.98
C ASP A 158 12.27 -5.98 -11.42
N THR A 159 13.07 -6.36 -12.42
CA THR A 159 12.69 -6.32 -13.85
C THR A 159 11.56 -7.29 -14.19
N THR A 160 11.58 -8.48 -13.58
CA THR A 160 10.53 -9.49 -13.74
C THR A 160 9.21 -9.01 -13.14
N LEU A 161 9.24 -8.48 -11.91
CA LEU A 161 8.05 -7.93 -11.26
C LEU A 161 7.51 -6.75 -12.08
N ALA A 162 8.35 -5.81 -12.50
CA ALA A 162 7.96 -4.69 -13.35
C ALA A 162 7.25 -5.16 -14.63
N SER A 163 7.81 -6.17 -15.31
CA SER A 163 7.22 -6.74 -16.53
C SER A 163 5.84 -7.39 -16.30
N LEU A 164 5.61 -7.98 -15.13
CA LEU A 164 4.29 -8.53 -14.76
C LEU A 164 3.30 -7.40 -14.48
N LEU A 165 3.70 -6.36 -13.75
CA LEU A 165 2.85 -5.24 -13.38
C LEU A 165 2.56 -4.28 -14.55
N ASP A 166 3.44 -4.19 -15.55
CA ASP A 166 3.21 -3.38 -16.76
C ASP A 166 2.07 -3.90 -17.66
N ARG A 167 1.56 -5.10 -17.38
CA ARG A 167 0.39 -5.67 -18.09
C ARG A 167 -0.94 -5.13 -17.60
N PHE A 168 -0.98 -4.57 -16.40
CA PHE A 168 -2.21 -4.07 -15.80
C PHE A 168 -2.71 -2.80 -16.49
N ARG A 169 -4.03 -2.65 -16.54
CA ARG A 169 -4.74 -1.48 -17.06
C ARG A 169 -5.51 -0.75 -15.97
N VAL A 170 -5.14 -0.96 -14.72
CA VAL A 170 -5.73 -0.28 -13.55
C VAL A 170 -5.46 1.22 -13.58
N GLY A 171 -6.31 2.00 -12.91
CA GLY A 171 -6.14 3.45 -12.81
C GLY A 171 -4.94 3.84 -11.96
N THR A 172 -4.76 3.14 -10.84
CA THR A 172 -3.66 3.38 -9.90
C THR A 172 -3.14 2.07 -9.31
N MET A 173 -1.89 2.11 -8.82
CA MET A 173 -1.25 0.97 -8.17
C MET A 173 -0.38 1.44 -7.01
N THR A 174 -0.46 0.77 -5.87
CA THR A 174 0.47 0.95 -4.74
C THR A 174 1.24 -0.34 -4.51
N ILE A 175 2.56 -0.23 -4.37
CA ILE A 175 3.47 -1.35 -4.13
C ILE A 175 4.26 -1.04 -2.87
N VAL A 176 4.16 -1.89 -1.85
CA VAL A 176 4.89 -1.77 -0.58
C VAL A 176 5.77 -2.99 -0.39
N MET A 177 7.04 -2.76 -0.16
CA MET A 177 8.07 -3.79 -0.11
C MET A 177 8.88 -3.70 1.20
N GLY A 178 8.90 -4.79 1.99
CA GLY A 178 9.57 -4.86 3.27
C GLY A 178 10.91 -5.60 3.26
N GLN A 179 11.31 -6.24 2.15
CA GLN A 179 12.53 -7.04 2.08
C GLN A 179 13.81 -6.18 2.02
N CYS A 180 14.94 -6.78 2.39
CA CYS A 180 16.28 -6.21 2.17
C CYS A 180 16.44 -5.80 0.70
N TYR A 181 17.21 -4.73 0.44
CA TYR A 181 17.50 -4.20 -0.90
C TYR A 181 16.24 -3.78 -1.69
N SER A 182 15.13 -3.55 -1.02
CA SER A 182 13.84 -3.23 -1.67
C SER A 182 13.87 -1.94 -2.49
N GLY A 183 14.69 -0.97 -2.11
CA GLY A 183 14.87 0.28 -2.85
C GLY A 183 15.37 0.10 -4.27
N GLY A 184 16.09 -1.00 -4.56
CA GLY A 184 16.54 -1.31 -5.91
C GLY A 184 15.44 -1.66 -6.90
N PHE A 185 14.21 -1.90 -6.42
CA PHE A 185 13.04 -2.11 -7.28
C PHE A 185 12.43 -0.82 -7.80
N ILE A 186 12.66 0.33 -7.14
CA ILE A 186 11.95 1.59 -7.41
C ILE A 186 12.12 2.02 -8.86
N ASP A 187 13.33 2.08 -9.38
CA ASP A 187 13.60 2.55 -10.75
C ASP A 187 12.85 1.74 -11.82
N ASN A 188 12.70 0.44 -11.61
CA ASN A 188 11.99 -0.44 -12.52
C ASN A 188 10.48 -0.43 -12.32
N LEU A 189 9.99 -0.10 -11.13
CA LEU A 189 8.57 -0.07 -10.80
C LEU A 189 7.92 1.31 -10.98
N GLU A 190 8.71 2.38 -10.91
CA GLU A 190 8.22 3.74 -11.06
C GLU A 190 7.59 3.96 -12.44
N ARG A 191 6.29 4.27 -12.48
CA ARG A 191 5.49 4.56 -13.67
C ARG A 191 4.36 5.51 -13.30
N SER A 192 3.82 6.19 -14.30
CA SER A 192 2.60 6.99 -14.11
C SER A 192 1.45 6.14 -13.56
N GLY A 193 0.79 6.63 -12.53
CA GLY A 193 -0.27 5.94 -11.81
C GLY A 193 0.23 4.99 -10.72
N ARG A 194 1.54 5.01 -10.39
CA ARG A 194 2.10 4.13 -9.35
C ARG A 194 2.64 4.90 -8.16
N ILE A 195 2.47 4.29 -6.99
CA ILE A 195 3.09 4.63 -5.72
C ILE A 195 3.96 3.42 -5.34
N VAL A 196 5.24 3.65 -5.06
CA VAL A 196 6.20 2.60 -4.70
C VAL A 196 6.85 2.98 -3.38
N VAL A 197 6.80 2.06 -2.43
CA VAL A 197 7.32 2.22 -1.06
C VAL A 197 8.28 1.07 -0.79
N SER A 198 9.46 1.37 -0.26
CA SER A 198 10.43 0.36 0.16
C SER A 198 10.93 0.62 1.58
N ALA A 199 11.22 -0.47 2.31
CA ALA A 199 11.71 -0.40 3.69
C ALA A 199 13.15 0.12 3.79
N CYS A 200 13.98 -0.06 2.76
CA CYS A 200 15.39 0.34 2.78
C CYS A 200 15.87 0.76 1.39
N ALA A 201 17.06 1.35 1.31
CA ALA A 201 17.72 1.65 0.03
C ALA A 201 18.14 0.37 -0.71
N GLY A 202 18.48 0.51 -2.00
CA GLY A 202 18.83 -0.62 -2.87
C GLY A 202 20.15 -1.31 -2.53
N ASP A 203 20.95 -0.73 -1.63
CA ASP A 203 22.22 -1.28 -1.11
C ASP A 203 22.18 -1.55 0.40
N GLU A 204 20.98 -1.54 1.00
CA GLU A 204 20.80 -1.71 2.45
C GLU A 204 19.98 -2.96 2.80
N LEU A 205 20.14 -3.39 4.05
CA LEU A 205 19.28 -4.41 4.66
C LEU A 205 18.09 -3.76 5.33
N SER A 206 16.95 -4.42 5.28
CA SER A 206 15.79 -4.15 6.12
C SER A 206 15.86 -4.97 7.42
N TRP A 207 15.26 -4.48 8.49
CA TRP A 207 15.44 -5.03 9.83
C TRP A 207 14.12 -5.30 10.56
N SER A 208 14.16 -6.36 11.41
CA SER A 208 13.08 -6.62 12.35
C SER A 208 13.00 -5.57 13.45
N CYS A 209 11.84 -5.39 14.07
CA CYS A 209 11.65 -4.64 15.30
C CYS A 209 12.56 -5.16 16.41
N LEU A 210 12.92 -4.27 17.34
CA LEU A 210 13.76 -4.61 18.49
C LEU A 210 12.98 -5.34 19.59
N ASP A 211 11.71 -5.11 19.70
CA ASP A 211 10.88 -5.42 20.86
C ASP A 211 9.59 -6.18 20.52
N LYS A 212 9.38 -6.51 19.26
CA LYS A 212 8.18 -7.23 18.80
C LYS A 212 8.46 -8.08 17.55
N PRO A 213 7.66 -9.11 17.29
CA PRO A 213 7.86 -10.02 16.17
C PRO A 213 7.26 -9.46 14.86
N TYR A 214 7.79 -8.34 14.39
CA TYR A 214 7.43 -7.65 13.14
C TYR A 214 8.69 -7.10 12.49
N ASP A 215 8.61 -6.70 11.23
CA ASP A 215 9.65 -5.94 10.56
C ASP A 215 9.41 -4.43 10.74
N GLU A 216 10.45 -3.67 11.08
CA GLU A 216 10.34 -2.33 11.67
C GLU A 216 9.59 -1.34 10.79
N PHE A 217 10.05 -1.13 9.55
CA PHE A 217 9.42 -0.17 8.65
C PHE A 217 7.97 -0.54 8.33
N VAL A 218 7.74 -1.80 7.90
CA VAL A 218 6.39 -2.23 7.49
C VAL A 218 5.40 -2.26 8.65
N TYR A 219 5.86 -2.62 9.85
CA TYR A 219 5.04 -2.53 11.05
C TYR A 219 4.52 -1.10 11.28
N HIS A 220 5.40 -0.11 11.25
CA HIS A 220 5.01 1.28 11.44
C HIS A 220 4.14 1.80 10.29
N TRP A 221 4.38 1.34 9.06
CA TRP A 221 3.55 1.67 7.91
C TRP A 221 2.12 1.10 8.07
N ILE A 222 1.99 -0.15 8.52
CA ILE A 222 0.68 -0.76 8.79
C ILE A 222 -0.02 -0.05 9.94
N CYS A 223 0.67 0.27 11.04
CA CYS A 223 0.12 1.06 12.14
C CYS A 223 -0.43 2.42 11.68
N ALA A 224 0.27 3.08 10.75
CA ALA A 224 -0.15 4.37 10.20
C ALA A 224 -1.49 4.25 9.47
N ILE A 225 -1.63 3.30 8.55
CA ILE A 225 -2.89 3.10 7.82
C ILE A 225 -4.01 2.55 8.72
N ALA A 226 -3.68 1.71 9.72
CA ALA A 226 -4.66 1.16 10.65
C ALA A 226 -5.21 2.22 11.62
N GLY A 227 -4.44 3.27 11.91
CA GLY A 227 -4.76 4.21 12.98
C GLY A 227 -4.59 3.63 14.39
N HIS A 228 -4.00 2.44 14.50
CA HIS A 228 -3.69 1.77 15.77
C HIS A 228 -2.50 0.81 15.61
N ASP A 229 -1.89 0.41 16.71
CA ASP A 229 -0.89 -0.67 16.75
C ASP A 229 -1.57 -2.06 16.88
N GLU A 230 -0.75 -3.13 16.94
CA GLU A 230 -1.22 -4.52 17.08
C GLU A 230 -1.96 -4.79 18.42
N MET A 231 -1.80 -3.90 19.39
CA MET A 231 -2.47 -3.97 20.69
C MET A 231 -3.77 -3.13 20.72
N GLY A 232 -4.09 -2.41 19.64
CA GLY A 232 -5.24 -1.52 19.56
C GLY A 232 -4.98 -0.13 20.16
N ASN A 233 -3.73 0.24 20.49
CA ASN A 233 -3.41 1.59 20.92
C ASN A 233 -3.45 2.55 19.73
N ARG A 234 -4.07 3.72 19.93
CA ARG A 234 -4.26 4.70 18.86
C ARG A 234 -2.94 5.20 18.29
N VAL A 235 -2.86 5.20 16.98
CA VAL A 235 -1.82 5.84 16.16
C VAL A 235 -2.45 7.00 15.39
N ASN A 236 -1.72 8.08 15.19
CA ASN A 236 -2.17 9.22 14.39
C ASN A 236 -1.11 9.57 13.35
N ALA A 237 -1.36 9.18 12.11
CA ALA A 237 -0.54 9.50 10.95
C ALA A 237 -1.17 10.57 10.04
N ASP A 238 -2.44 10.94 10.27
CA ASP A 238 -3.15 12.01 9.57
C ASP A 238 -2.57 13.38 10.00
N VAL A 239 -1.59 13.86 9.25
CA VAL A 239 -0.85 15.09 9.55
C VAL A 239 -1.62 16.33 9.08
N ASN A 240 -2.32 16.20 7.93
CA ASN A 240 -3.07 17.29 7.34
C ASN A 240 -4.47 17.48 7.96
N THR A 241 -4.90 16.52 8.82
CA THR A 241 -6.17 16.49 9.55
C THR A 241 -7.41 16.48 8.64
N ASP A 242 -7.32 15.81 7.48
CA ASP A 242 -8.45 15.66 6.57
C ASP A 242 -9.32 14.43 6.92
N GLY A 243 -8.89 13.63 7.89
CA GLY A 243 -9.60 12.44 8.39
C GLY A 243 -9.19 11.14 7.69
N PHE A 244 -8.18 11.19 6.81
CA PHE A 244 -7.65 10.04 6.09
C PHE A 244 -6.14 9.95 6.28
N VAL A 245 -5.56 8.79 6.01
CA VAL A 245 -4.12 8.61 5.96
C VAL A 245 -3.74 8.25 4.53
N SER A 246 -3.12 9.18 3.84
CA SER A 246 -2.60 8.99 2.49
C SER A 246 -1.37 8.08 2.48
N MET A 247 -0.98 7.57 1.31
CA MET A 247 0.23 6.75 1.18
C MET A 247 1.51 7.54 1.51
N ALA A 248 1.53 8.84 1.24
CA ALA A 248 2.63 9.72 1.61
C ALA A 248 2.72 9.89 3.14
N GLU A 249 1.60 10.10 3.82
CA GLU A 249 1.55 10.22 5.28
C GLU A 249 1.91 8.91 5.96
N ALA A 250 1.43 7.77 5.46
CA ALA A 250 1.79 6.45 5.98
C ALA A 250 3.31 6.20 5.85
N PHE A 251 3.90 6.55 4.70
CA PHE A 251 5.34 6.48 4.49
C PHE A 251 6.11 7.38 5.47
N ASP A 252 5.72 8.66 5.58
CA ASP A 252 6.40 9.61 6.46
C ASP A 252 6.31 9.20 7.93
N TYR A 253 5.13 8.69 8.35
CA TYR A 253 4.96 8.15 9.70
C TYR A 253 5.91 6.98 9.94
N ALA A 254 5.93 5.99 9.04
CA ALA A 254 6.80 4.81 9.17
C ALA A 254 8.29 5.21 9.26
N ARG A 255 8.74 6.04 8.32
CA ARG A 255 10.12 6.54 8.27
C ARG A 255 10.53 7.31 9.53
N LEU A 256 9.61 8.07 10.15
CA LEU A 256 9.89 8.82 11.37
C LEU A 256 9.93 7.95 12.63
N HIS A 257 9.26 6.81 12.63
CA HIS A 257 9.18 5.87 13.76
C HIS A 257 10.14 4.69 13.63
N ASP A 258 10.74 4.52 12.47
CA ASP A 258 11.78 3.52 12.23
C ASP A 258 13.01 3.81 13.08
N ARG A 259 13.36 2.84 13.95
CA ARG A 259 14.49 2.93 14.90
C ARG A 259 15.69 2.12 14.43
N ARG A 260 15.64 1.57 13.21
CA ARG A 260 16.70 0.74 12.65
C ARG A 260 17.62 1.57 11.75
N ASN A 261 18.73 0.97 11.37
CA ASN A 261 19.67 1.59 10.45
C ASN A 261 19.35 1.17 9.03
N GLU A 262 18.27 1.72 8.52
CA GLU A 262 17.78 1.54 7.15
C GLU A 262 17.24 2.88 6.63
N THR A 263 17.18 3.03 5.30
CA THR A 263 16.76 4.28 4.65
C THR A 263 15.56 4.00 3.74
N PRO A 264 14.32 4.08 4.28
CA PRO A 264 13.13 3.87 3.50
C PRO A 264 13.06 4.80 2.28
N GLN A 265 12.57 4.28 1.16
CA GLN A 265 12.45 5.00 -0.09
C GLN A 265 11.00 5.09 -0.56
N TYR A 266 10.69 6.16 -1.28
CA TYR A 266 9.33 6.44 -1.75
C TYR A 266 9.36 7.07 -3.14
N SER A 267 8.47 6.59 -4.01
CA SER A 267 8.18 7.21 -5.31
C SER A 267 6.68 7.26 -5.54
N SER A 268 6.19 8.35 -6.09
CA SER A 268 4.80 8.51 -6.54
C SER A 268 4.76 9.31 -7.83
N VAL A 269 4.11 8.78 -8.86
CA VAL A 269 4.03 9.43 -10.17
C VAL A 269 2.57 9.54 -10.64
N PRO A 270 2.00 10.75 -10.66
CA PRO A 270 2.56 12.01 -10.17
C PRO A 270 2.70 12.03 -8.64
N MET A 271 3.52 12.92 -8.08
CA MET A 271 3.73 13.04 -6.64
C MET A 271 2.41 13.24 -5.87
N ALA A 272 1.49 14.04 -6.40
CA ALA A 272 0.17 14.27 -5.82
C ALA A 272 -0.68 12.99 -5.68
N LEU A 273 -0.40 11.94 -6.45
CA LEU A 273 -1.14 10.68 -6.33
C LEU A 273 -1.00 10.07 -4.94
N GLY A 274 0.23 10.02 -4.42
CA GLY A 274 0.46 9.46 -3.09
C GLY A 274 0.00 10.35 -1.95
N GLU A 275 -0.15 11.65 -2.19
CA GLU A 275 -0.72 12.60 -1.23
C GLU A 275 -2.25 12.51 -1.15
N GLN A 276 -2.89 12.00 -2.21
CA GLN A 276 -4.35 11.93 -2.34
C GLN A 276 -4.92 10.52 -2.21
N TRP A 277 -4.13 9.49 -2.47
CA TRP A 277 -4.64 8.13 -2.44
C TRP A 277 -4.56 7.53 -1.02
N CYS A 278 -5.69 7.01 -0.54
CA CYS A 278 -5.82 6.24 0.70
C CYS A 278 -6.73 5.02 0.47
N PHE A 279 -6.82 4.11 1.44
CA PHE A 279 -7.69 2.93 1.32
C PHE A 279 -9.21 3.23 1.34
N SER A 280 -9.58 4.47 1.54
CA SER A 280 -10.96 4.96 1.39
C SER A 280 -11.21 5.57 -0.01
N GLY A 281 -10.27 5.43 -0.94
CA GLY A 281 -10.31 5.99 -2.28
C GLY A 281 -9.49 7.27 -2.41
N MET A 282 -9.70 8.02 -3.49
CA MET A 282 -9.02 9.31 -3.69
C MET A 282 -9.63 10.38 -2.80
N VAL A 283 -8.82 10.99 -1.97
CA VAL A 283 -9.25 12.12 -1.14
C VAL A 283 -9.30 13.38 -2.01
N ASP A 284 -10.45 14.06 -2.00
CA ASP A 284 -10.59 15.37 -2.60
C ASP A 284 -9.94 16.42 -1.68
N ASP A 285 -8.73 16.85 -2.02
CA ASP A 285 -8.00 17.89 -1.30
C ASP A 285 -8.64 19.30 -1.45
N GLY A 286 -9.81 19.36 -2.06
CA GLY A 286 -10.53 20.61 -2.33
C GLY A 286 -9.86 21.48 -3.40
N ILE A 287 -8.91 20.93 -4.17
CA ILE A 287 -8.29 21.60 -5.32
C ILE A 287 -9.12 21.32 -6.57
N GLU A 288 -9.99 22.25 -6.96
CA GLU A 288 -10.71 22.16 -8.22
C GLU A 288 -9.78 22.44 -9.41
N GLU A 289 -9.63 21.48 -10.33
CA GLU A 289 -9.00 21.73 -11.61
C GLU A 289 -9.88 22.64 -12.47
N ILE A 290 -9.42 23.85 -12.81
CA ILE A 290 -10.20 24.72 -13.70
C ILE A 290 -10.12 24.18 -15.12
N LYS A 291 -11.21 23.56 -15.59
CA LYS A 291 -11.51 23.52 -17.02
C LYS A 291 -11.76 24.97 -17.45
N THR A 292 -10.97 25.45 -18.39
CA THR A 292 -10.97 26.83 -18.89
C THR A 292 -12.37 27.38 -19.08
N GLU A 293 -12.87 28.12 -18.09
CA GLU A 293 -14.03 29.00 -18.26
C GLU A 293 -13.54 30.40 -18.70
N THR A 294 -14.12 30.86 -19.78
CA THR A 294 -13.91 32.14 -20.40
C THR A 294 -13.95 33.32 -19.45
N GLN A 295 -12.97 34.21 -19.62
CA GLN A 295 -12.89 35.62 -19.33
C GLN A 295 -13.77 36.20 -18.21
N ASN A 296 -13.19 36.48 -17.09
CA ASN A 296 -13.41 37.51 -16.07
C ASN A 296 -13.17 37.04 -14.64
N SER A 297 -12.35 36.03 -14.43
CA SER A 297 -12.04 35.52 -13.08
C SER A 297 -10.76 36.19 -12.56
N ARG A 298 -10.85 36.80 -11.38
CA ARG A 298 -9.68 37.32 -10.66
C ARG A 298 -8.99 36.18 -9.93
N TYR A 299 -7.70 36.02 -10.14
CA TYR A 299 -6.87 35.03 -9.48
C TYR A 299 -6.00 35.68 -8.42
N TYR A 300 -5.73 34.95 -7.33
CA TYR A 300 -4.89 35.41 -6.25
C TYR A 300 -3.84 34.33 -5.93
N SER A 301 -2.66 34.74 -5.45
CA SER A 301 -1.72 33.82 -4.83
C SER A 301 -2.29 33.25 -3.53
N LEU A 302 -1.69 32.20 -2.99
CA LEU A 302 -2.04 31.66 -1.67
C LEU A 302 -1.86 32.69 -0.54
N SER A 303 -1.04 33.72 -0.75
CA SER A 303 -0.85 34.87 0.17
C SER A 303 -1.83 36.02 -0.11
N GLY A 304 -2.85 35.87 -0.97
CA GLY A 304 -3.89 36.85 -1.23
C GLY A 304 -3.50 37.93 -2.24
N ILE A 305 -2.38 37.83 -2.95
CA ILE A 305 -1.94 38.82 -3.96
C ILE A 305 -2.67 38.55 -5.26
N HIS A 306 -3.29 39.58 -5.84
CA HIS A 306 -3.95 39.48 -7.14
C HIS A 306 -2.92 39.19 -8.27
N LEU A 307 -3.23 38.21 -9.10
CA LEU A 307 -2.36 37.72 -10.16
C LEU A 307 -2.99 37.90 -11.52
N PRO A 308 -2.16 38.12 -12.57
CA PRO A 308 -2.62 38.21 -13.97
C PRO A 308 -3.36 36.92 -14.38
N SER A 309 -4.29 37.05 -15.34
CA SER A 309 -5.04 35.92 -15.91
C SER A 309 -4.17 34.85 -16.58
N THR A 310 -2.92 35.16 -16.89
CA THR A 310 -1.90 34.29 -17.48
C THR A 310 -1.11 33.51 -16.45
N SER A 311 -1.30 33.75 -15.14
CA SER A 311 -0.58 33.04 -14.09
C SER A 311 -0.99 31.56 -14.05
N CYS A 312 -0.01 30.70 -13.89
CA CYS A 312 -0.16 29.24 -13.77
C CYS A 312 0.32 28.78 -12.39
N GLY A 313 -0.08 27.58 -11.97
CA GLY A 313 0.27 27.01 -10.67
C GLY A 313 -0.88 27.03 -9.68
N MET A 314 -0.58 26.86 -8.39
CA MET A 314 -1.59 26.86 -7.33
C MET A 314 -2.04 28.29 -7.01
N LEU A 315 -3.33 28.55 -7.16
CA LEU A 315 -3.95 29.88 -7.06
C LEU A 315 -5.17 29.81 -6.15
N VAL A 316 -5.72 30.98 -5.76
CA VAL A 316 -7.03 31.08 -5.07
C VAL A 316 -8.02 31.81 -5.96
N LYS A 317 -9.19 31.20 -6.18
CA LYS A 317 -10.31 31.81 -6.90
C LYS A 317 -11.59 31.66 -6.08
N LYS A 318 -12.29 32.78 -5.82
CA LYS A 318 -13.51 32.79 -4.99
C LYS A 318 -13.34 32.11 -3.61
N GLY A 319 -12.14 32.21 -3.01
CA GLY A 319 -11.83 31.60 -1.73
C GLY A 319 -11.43 30.12 -1.75
N LYS A 320 -11.46 29.45 -2.91
CA LYS A 320 -11.01 28.05 -3.09
C LYS A 320 -9.60 28.01 -3.69
N LYS A 321 -8.80 27.02 -3.27
CA LYS A 321 -7.52 26.69 -3.90
C LYS A 321 -7.78 26.01 -5.25
N ILE A 322 -6.98 26.34 -6.25
CA ILE A 322 -7.11 25.82 -7.63
C ILE A 322 -5.75 25.67 -8.26
N ILE A 323 -5.59 24.71 -9.17
CA ILE A 323 -4.42 24.59 -10.02
C ILE A 323 -4.78 25.06 -11.42
N LYS A 324 -4.04 26.05 -11.93
CA LYS A 324 -4.14 26.50 -13.32
C LYS A 324 -2.93 25.98 -14.09
N LYS A 325 -3.17 25.09 -15.05
CA LYS A 325 -2.14 24.60 -15.98
C LYS A 325 -1.81 25.66 -17.02
N PRO A 326 -0.59 25.63 -17.60
CA PRO A 326 -0.15 26.55 -18.64
C PRO A 326 -1.04 26.55 -19.87
#